data_d825be9acd3869a7019a259940e8a5ae
#
_entry.id   d825be9acd3869a7019a259940e8a5ae
#
_cell.length_a   1.000
_cell.length_b   1.000
_cell.length_c   1.000
_cell.angle_alpha   90.00
_cell.angle_beta   90.00
_cell.angle_gamma   90.00
#
_symmetry.space_group_name_H-M   'P 1'
#
loop_
_entity.id
_entity.type
_entity.pdbx_description
1 polymer ?
#
loop_
_entity_poly.entity_id
_entity_poly.type
_entity_poly.pdbx_seq_one_letter_code
_entity_poly.pdbx_strand_id
1 'polypeptide(L)'
;MELTMNEGHPVEVEVGGRRYARHAIHTRFVEIGESYLDLIREYVLSVWRPGDLLSSSEKVVALCQGRVVYEEDVKPGLLARFLAPFASGTPDAFGVKHPAKMQFAINECGVAASCGRRSARAWRSSSGARACSTR
;
A
#
# COMPACT_ATOMS: atom_id res chain seq x y z
N MET A 1 15.13 21.12 -5.72
CA MET A 1 14.72 19.76 -6.12
C MET A 1 13.85 19.88 -7.36
N GLU A 2 14.05 19.07 -8.38
CA GLU A 2 13.30 19.16 -9.64
C GLU A 2 12.16 18.14 -9.62
N LEU A 3 10.97 18.59 -10.02
CA LEU A 3 9.82 17.71 -10.18
C LEU A 3 9.99 16.88 -11.45
N THR A 4 9.99 15.58 -11.33
CA THR A 4 10.20 14.67 -12.45
C THR A 4 8.87 14.10 -12.97
N MET A 5 8.87 13.71 -14.24
CA MET A 5 7.74 12.98 -14.82
C MET A 5 7.82 11.51 -14.36
N ASN A 6 6.66 10.92 -14.12
CA ASN A 6 6.57 9.50 -13.86
C ASN A 6 6.54 8.76 -15.20
N GLU A 7 7.61 8.05 -15.53
CA GLU A 7 7.72 7.33 -16.81
C GLU A 7 6.54 6.38 -17.03
N GLY A 8 6.01 6.37 -18.23
CA GLY A 8 4.87 5.54 -18.61
C GLY A 8 3.49 6.03 -18.16
N HIS A 9 3.42 7.18 -17.49
CA HIS A 9 2.16 7.78 -17.06
C HIS A 9 1.97 9.18 -17.61
N PRO A 10 0.76 9.56 -18.06
CA PRO A 10 0.49 10.92 -18.51
C PRO A 10 0.69 11.92 -17.35
N VAL A 11 1.32 13.03 -17.64
CA VAL A 11 1.55 14.10 -16.65
C VAL A 11 0.21 14.70 -16.20
N GLU A 12 -0.70 14.92 -17.14
CA GLU A 12 -2.01 15.48 -16.84
C GLU A 12 -3.07 14.39 -16.74
N VAL A 13 -3.91 14.51 -15.74
CA VAL A 13 -5.09 13.65 -15.53
C VAL A 13 -6.30 14.51 -15.19
N GLU A 14 -7.46 14.11 -15.68
CA GLU A 14 -8.74 14.73 -15.34
C GLU A 14 -9.50 13.80 -14.38
N VAL A 15 -9.87 14.35 -13.22
CA VAL A 15 -10.65 13.65 -12.21
C VAL A 15 -11.77 14.58 -11.73
N GLY A 16 -13.02 14.16 -11.91
CA GLY A 16 -14.18 14.92 -11.45
C GLY A 16 -14.28 16.33 -12.09
N GLY A 17 -13.89 16.47 -13.36
CA GLY A 17 -13.91 17.75 -14.08
C GLY A 17 -12.79 18.72 -13.70
N ARG A 18 -11.80 18.26 -12.92
CA ARG A 18 -10.60 19.04 -12.58
C ARG A 18 -9.37 18.39 -13.20
N ARG A 19 -8.49 19.20 -13.76
CA ARG A 19 -7.18 18.73 -14.27
C ARG A 19 -6.13 18.86 -13.20
N TYR A 20 -5.33 17.79 -13.07
CA TYR A 20 -4.20 17.71 -12.13
C TYR A 20 -2.94 17.36 -12.92
N ALA A 21 -1.85 18.05 -12.62
CA ALA A 21 -0.53 17.65 -13.08
C ALA A 21 0.08 16.72 -12.02
N ARG A 22 0.56 15.54 -12.46
CA ARG A 22 1.19 14.55 -11.58
C ARG A 22 2.70 14.59 -11.75
N HIS A 23 3.39 14.74 -10.65
CA HIS A 23 4.84 14.72 -10.61
C HIS A 23 5.32 13.63 -9.64
N ALA A 24 6.41 12.98 -9.99
CA ALA A 24 7.08 12.05 -9.10
C ALA A 24 8.17 12.80 -8.32
N ILE A 25 8.27 12.49 -7.04
CA ILE A 25 9.34 12.96 -6.18
C ILE A 25 10.24 11.77 -5.90
N HIS A 26 11.48 11.83 -6.35
CA HIS A 26 12.49 10.83 -6.06
C HIS A 26 13.01 11.03 -4.64
N THR A 27 12.92 9.97 -3.85
CA THR A 27 13.49 9.92 -2.50
C THR A 27 14.64 8.93 -2.47
N ARG A 28 15.49 9.01 -1.45
CA ARG A 28 16.38 7.91 -1.13
C ARG A 28 15.59 6.67 -0.74
N PHE A 29 16.27 5.56 -0.58
CA PHE A 29 15.66 4.37 -0.01
C PHE A 29 15.22 4.65 1.43
N VAL A 30 13.96 4.37 1.73
CA VAL A 30 13.36 4.62 3.05
C VAL A 30 13.60 3.42 3.95
N GLU A 31 14.15 3.66 5.14
CA GLU A 31 14.42 2.63 6.12
C GLU A 31 13.20 2.37 7.03
N ILE A 32 13.21 1.20 7.68
CA ILE A 32 12.12 0.80 8.58
C ILE A 32 12.15 1.67 9.84
N GLY A 33 11.00 2.26 10.18
CA GLY A 33 10.85 3.10 11.37
C GLY A 33 11.29 4.55 11.18
N GLU A 34 11.61 4.94 9.96
CA GLU A 34 11.95 6.33 9.64
C GLU A 34 10.75 7.27 9.83
N SER A 35 11.03 8.52 10.20
CA SER A 35 9.98 9.51 10.35
C SER A 35 9.39 9.92 9.00
N TYR A 36 8.13 9.60 8.77
CA TYR A 36 7.41 10.02 7.56
C TYR A 36 7.36 11.55 7.41
N LEU A 37 7.27 12.29 8.53
CA LEU A 37 7.24 13.74 8.50
C LEU A 37 8.58 14.34 8.09
N ASP A 38 9.68 13.70 8.45
CA ASP A 38 11.00 14.18 8.07
C ASP A 38 11.26 13.93 6.58
N LEU A 39 10.78 12.82 6.03
CA LEU A 39 10.78 12.60 4.58
C LEU A 39 9.99 13.69 3.84
N ILE A 40 8.82 14.05 4.34
CA ILE A 40 8.03 15.14 3.74
C ILE A 40 8.80 16.47 3.83
N ARG A 41 9.42 16.78 4.95
CA ARG A 41 10.20 18.01 5.11
C ARG A 41 11.38 18.06 4.16
N GLU A 42 12.09 16.96 4.02
CA GLU A 42 13.29 16.86 3.20
C GLU A 42 12.98 16.95 1.71
N TYR A 43 11.96 16.20 1.23
CA TYR A 43 11.72 16.01 -0.20
C TYR A 43 10.54 16.78 -0.76
N VAL A 44 9.52 17.08 0.05
CA VAL A 44 8.26 17.63 -0.44
C VAL A 44 8.17 19.14 -0.24
N LEU A 45 8.56 19.65 0.95
CA LEU A 45 8.30 21.05 1.28
C LEU A 45 8.95 22.05 0.32
N SER A 46 10.09 21.70 -0.28
CA SER A 46 10.79 22.58 -1.23
C SER A 46 10.04 22.81 -2.55
N VAL A 47 9.14 21.89 -2.90
CA VAL A 47 8.37 21.91 -4.16
C VAL A 47 6.88 22.10 -3.94
N TRP A 48 6.42 22.02 -2.70
CA TRP A 48 5.02 22.13 -2.32
C TRP A 48 4.46 23.53 -2.51
N ARG A 49 3.26 23.62 -3.06
CA ARG A 49 2.50 24.86 -3.21
C ARG A 49 1.13 24.74 -2.53
N PRO A 50 0.54 25.84 -2.05
CA PRO A 50 -0.81 25.84 -1.53
C PRO A 50 -1.81 25.30 -2.56
N GLY A 51 -2.59 24.30 -2.16
CA GLY A 51 -3.56 23.63 -3.04
C GLY A 51 -3.08 22.34 -3.66
N ASP A 52 -1.80 22.00 -3.54
CA ASP A 52 -1.27 20.72 -4.00
C ASP A 52 -1.79 19.55 -3.16
N LEU A 53 -1.82 18.38 -3.77
CA LEU A 53 -2.17 17.11 -3.13
C LEU A 53 -0.95 16.21 -3.10
N LEU A 54 -0.58 15.73 -1.92
CA LEU A 54 0.47 14.73 -1.76
C LEU A 54 -0.14 13.34 -1.77
N SER A 55 0.32 12.50 -2.68
CA SER A 55 0.03 11.08 -2.69
C SER A 55 1.28 10.30 -2.33
N SER A 56 1.18 9.45 -1.33
CA SER A 56 2.28 8.58 -0.89
C SER A 56 1.94 7.13 -1.11
N SER A 57 2.96 6.33 -1.41
CA SER A 57 2.82 4.88 -1.50
C SER A 57 2.50 4.30 -0.12
N GLU A 58 1.53 3.40 -0.07
CA GLU A 58 1.20 2.63 1.14
C GLU A 58 2.44 1.91 1.71
N LYS A 59 3.33 1.43 0.84
CA LYS A 59 4.57 0.75 1.25
C LYS A 59 5.50 1.68 2.02
N VAL A 60 5.65 2.94 1.58
CA VAL A 60 6.47 3.94 2.29
C VAL A 60 5.89 4.22 3.67
N VAL A 61 4.57 4.39 3.75
CA VAL A 61 3.90 4.62 5.04
C VAL A 61 4.06 3.41 5.98
N ALA A 62 3.92 2.20 5.45
CA ALA A 62 4.10 0.97 6.24
C ALA A 62 5.55 0.81 6.75
N LEU A 63 6.55 1.14 5.93
CA LEU A 63 7.96 1.15 6.34
C LEU A 63 8.19 2.14 7.49
N CYS A 64 7.71 3.37 7.33
CA CYS A 64 7.84 4.41 8.38
C CYS A 64 7.12 4.02 9.67
N GLN A 65 6.02 3.28 9.58
CA GLN A 65 5.30 2.77 10.76
C GLN A 65 5.93 1.52 11.38
N GLY A 66 7.01 0.99 10.80
CA GLY A 66 7.62 -0.28 11.23
C GLY A 66 6.72 -1.50 10.99
N ARG A 67 5.69 -1.36 10.14
CA ARG A 67 4.72 -2.44 9.83
C ARG A 67 5.26 -3.34 8.72
N VAL A 68 6.39 -3.97 9.00
CA VAL A 68 7.05 -4.91 8.09
C VAL A 68 7.02 -6.29 8.72
N VAL A 69 6.60 -7.26 7.94
CA VAL A 69 6.61 -8.67 8.34
C VAL A 69 7.52 -9.41 7.36
N TYR A 70 8.55 -10.03 7.88
CA TYR A 70 9.45 -10.84 7.07
C TYR A 70 8.82 -12.20 6.77
N GLU A 71 9.09 -12.71 5.60
CA GLU A 71 8.55 -14.01 5.17
C GLU A 71 9.00 -15.14 6.10
N GLU A 72 10.21 -15.06 6.65
CA GLU A 72 10.82 -16.00 7.58
C GLU A 72 10.02 -16.12 8.88
N ASP A 73 9.37 -15.04 9.31
CA ASP A 73 8.58 -15.00 10.54
C ASP A 73 7.18 -15.64 10.37
N VAL A 74 6.74 -15.78 9.12
CA VAL A 74 5.42 -16.32 8.82
C VAL A 74 5.51 -17.80 8.47
N LYS A 75 5.11 -18.67 9.41
CA LYS A 75 5.05 -20.12 9.20
C LYS A 75 3.71 -20.50 8.56
N PRO A 76 3.67 -20.85 7.26
CA PRO A 76 2.42 -21.20 6.60
C PRO A 76 1.90 -22.56 7.10
N GLY A 77 0.71 -22.54 7.68
CA GLY A 77 0.00 -23.75 8.09
C GLY A 77 -0.58 -24.52 6.90
N LEU A 78 -1.10 -25.71 7.17
CA LEU A 78 -1.71 -26.57 6.14
C LEU A 78 -2.86 -25.88 5.43
N LEU A 79 -3.69 -25.13 6.16
CA LEU A 79 -4.81 -24.38 5.59
C LEU A 79 -4.36 -23.31 4.61
N ALA A 80 -3.33 -22.55 4.95
CA ALA A 80 -2.78 -21.53 4.05
C ALA A 80 -2.20 -22.12 2.77
N ARG A 81 -1.52 -23.26 2.87
CA ARG A 81 -0.99 -24.01 1.72
C ARG A 81 -2.11 -24.56 0.83
N PHE A 82 -3.20 -25.00 1.41
CA PHE A 82 -4.34 -25.50 0.67
C PHE A 82 -5.11 -24.37 -0.04
N LEU A 83 -5.30 -23.22 0.61
CA LEU A 83 -6.08 -22.11 0.09
C LEU A 83 -5.30 -21.23 -0.90
N ALA A 84 -3.98 -21.12 -0.78
CA ALA A 84 -3.15 -20.26 -1.62
C ALA A 84 -3.37 -20.47 -3.14
N PRO A 85 -3.44 -21.69 -3.68
CA PRO A 85 -3.68 -21.92 -5.11
C PRO A 85 -5.03 -21.41 -5.63
N PHE A 86 -6.04 -21.33 -4.75
CA PHE A 86 -7.39 -20.89 -5.11
C PHE A 86 -7.55 -19.35 -5.06
N ALA A 87 -6.54 -18.64 -4.56
CA ALA A 87 -6.58 -17.20 -4.53
C ALA A 87 -6.45 -16.61 -5.95
N SER A 88 -7.33 -15.67 -6.27
CA SER A 88 -7.26 -14.95 -7.54
C SER A 88 -6.08 -13.98 -7.52
N GLY A 89 -5.22 -14.08 -8.50
CA GLY A 89 -4.07 -13.18 -8.67
C GLY A 89 -3.45 -13.36 -10.05
N THR A 90 -2.86 -12.30 -10.59
CA THR A 90 -2.06 -12.37 -11.81
C THR A 90 -0.77 -13.15 -11.55
N PRO A 91 -0.24 -13.90 -12.55
CA PRO A 91 0.98 -14.71 -12.39
C PRO A 91 2.19 -13.88 -11.92
N ASP A 92 2.27 -12.62 -12.33
CA ASP A 92 3.40 -11.73 -12.08
C ASP A 92 3.28 -10.90 -10.80
N ALA A 93 2.11 -10.87 -10.18
CA ALA A 93 1.95 -10.21 -8.89
C ALA A 93 2.30 -11.20 -7.78
N PHE A 94 3.20 -10.84 -6.89
CA PHE A 94 3.37 -11.48 -5.58
C PHE A 94 2.07 -11.38 -4.77
N GLY A 95 1.02 -12.01 -5.30
CA GLY A 95 -0.32 -12.01 -4.73
C GLY A 95 -0.44 -12.97 -3.56
N VAL A 96 -1.66 -13.10 -3.08
CA VAL A 96 -2.04 -13.99 -1.97
C VAL A 96 -1.84 -15.48 -2.30
N LYS A 97 -1.43 -15.83 -3.53
CA LYS A 97 -1.06 -17.20 -3.95
C LYS A 97 0.17 -17.74 -3.20
N HIS A 98 1.02 -16.87 -2.65
CA HIS A 98 2.14 -17.34 -1.83
C HIS A 98 1.63 -17.81 -0.46
N PRO A 99 1.99 -19.03 -0.01
CA PRO A 99 1.47 -19.60 1.25
C PRO A 99 1.71 -18.70 2.48
N ALA A 100 2.88 -18.05 2.57
CA ALA A 100 3.16 -17.12 3.67
C ALA A 100 2.23 -15.90 3.66
N LYS A 101 1.96 -15.33 2.50
CA LYS A 101 1.00 -14.21 2.38
C LYS A 101 -0.43 -14.63 2.68
N MET A 102 -0.82 -15.84 2.26
CA MET A 102 -2.11 -16.40 2.63
C MET A 102 -2.22 -16.59 4.15
N GLN A 103 -1.15 -17.08 4.80
CA GLN A 103 -1.13 -17.22 6.25
C GLN A 103 -1.22 -15.88 6.94
N PHE A 104 -0.50 -14.87 6.47
CA PHE A 104 -0.60 -13.52 6.99
C PHE A 104 -2.03 -12.97 6.87
N ALA A 105 -2.67 -13.14 5.71
CA ALA A 105 -4.06 -12.73 5.53
C ALA A 105 -5.02 -13.47 6.47
N ILE A 106 -4.80 -14.76 6.72
CA ILE A 106 -5.58 -15.54 7.67
C ILE A 106 -5.40 -15.01 9.11
N ASN A 107 -4.19 -14.68 9.49
CA ASN A 107 -3.88 -14.15 10.83
C ASN A 107 -4.54 -12.78 11.05
N GLU A 108 -4.55 -11.90 10.04
CA GLU A 108 -5.11 -10.55 10.14
C GLU A 108 -6.65 -10.51 10.01
N CYS A 109 -7.19 -11.27 9.07
CA CYS A 109 -8.61 -11.19 8.71
C CYS A 109 -9.44 -12.36 9.23
N GLY A 110 -8.79 -13.43 9.65
CA GLY A 110 -9.44 -14.71 9.99
C GLY A 110 -9.75 -15.58 8.79
N VAL A 111 -9.99 -16.87 9.07
CA VAL A 111 -10.24 -17.90 8.04
C VAL A 111 -11.48 -17.61 7.21
N ALA A 112 -12.57 -17.16 7.83
CA ALA A 112 -13.84 -16.91 7.15
C ALA A 112 -13.74 -15.82 6.09
N ALA A 113 -12.98 -14.76 6.35
CA ALA A 113 -12.76 -13.67 5.40
C ALA A 113 -11.83 -14.09 4.25
N SER A 114 -10.87 -14.98 4.53
CA SER A 114 -9.91 -15.47 3.54
C SER A 114 -10.50 -16.51 2.58
N CYS A 115 -11.56 -17.24 2.96
CA CYS A 115 -12.23 -18.26 2.15
C CYS A 115 -13.35 -17.75 1.24
N GLY A 116 -13.90 -16.55 1.47
CA GLY A 116 -15.12 -16.09 0.79
C GLY A 116 -14.83 -15.29 -0.48
N ARG A 117 -15.51 -15.60 -1.59
CA ARG A 117 -15.59 -14.73 -2.79
C ARG A 117 -16.12 -13.32 -2.47
N ARG A 118 -16.66 -13.09 -1.30
CA ARG A 118 -17.16 -11.81 -0.80
C ARG A 118 -16.05 -10.95 -0.16
N SER A 119 -14.88 -11.50 0.10
CA SER A 119 -13.78 -10.81 0.78
C SER A 119 -13.23 -9.62 0.00
N ALA A 120 -13.27 -9.63 -1.33
CA ALA A 120 -12.81 -8.53 -2.16
C ALA A 120 -13.67 -7.24 -2.00
N ARG A 121 -14.95 -7.37 -1.63
CA ARG A 121 -15.81 -6.22 -1.31
C ARG A 121 -15.69 -5.81 0.15
N ALA A 122 -15.55 -6.76 1.06
CA ALA A 122 -15.33 -6.47 2.49
C ALA A 122 -13.97 -5.82 2.76
N TRP A 123 -12.93 -6.22 2.03
CA TRP A 123 -11.61 -5.58 2.08
C TRP A 123 -11.68 -4.11 1.68
N ARG A 124 -12.43 -3.77 0.62
CA ARG A 124 -12.64 -2.38 0.19
C ARG A 124 -13.44 -1.54 1.19
N SER A 125 -14.34 -2.14 1.94
CA SER A 125 -15.15 -1.43 2.93
C SER A 125 -14.46 -1.30 4.29
N SER A 126 -13.61 -2.25 4.66
CA SER A 126 -12.89 -2.21 5.95
C SER A 126 -11.66 -1.31 5.93
N SER A 127 -11.01 -1.14 4.76
CA SER A 127 -9.90 -0.20 4.62
C SER A 127 -10.34 1.28 4.61
N GLY A 128 -11.63 1.54 4.36
CA GLY A 128 -12.19 2.90 4.38
C GLY A 128 -12.74 3.38 5.72
N ALA A 129 -12.82 2.54 6.74
CA ALA A 129 -13.63 2.81 7.93
C ALA A 129 -12.86 3.05 9.23
N ARG A 130 -11.54 3.26 9.19
CA ARG A 130 -10.84 3.77 10.37
C ARG A 130 -10.11 5.07 10.05
N ALA A 131 -10.90 6.09 9.70
CA ALA A 131 -10.49 7.45 9.94
C ALA A 131 -10.30 7.56 11.46
N CYS A 132 -9.07 7.75 11.89
CA CYS A 132 -8.70 8.01 13.26
C CYS A 132 -9.45 9.27 13.73
N SER A 133 -10.49 9.10 14.53
CA SER A 133 -11.08 10.17 15.33
C SER A 133 -10.14 10.37 16.52
N THR A 134 -9.18 11.28 16.39
CA THR A 134 -8.48 11.85 17.53
C THR A 134 -9.25 13.06 18.01
N ARG A 135 -9.75 12.94 19.22
CA ARG A 135 -10.01 14.11 20.07
C ARG A 135 -8.69 14.62 20.61
#